data_190c2a1a64ece4d23d543b296751c2ec
#
_entry.id   190c2a1a64ece4d23d543b296751c2ec
#
_cell.length_a   1.000
_cell.length_b   1.000
_cell.length_c   1.000
_cell.angle_alpha   90.00
_cell.angle_beta   90.00
_cell.angle_gamma   90.00
#
_symmetry.space_group_name_H-M   'P 1'
#
loop_
_entity.id
_entity.type
_entity.pdbx_description
1 polymer ?
#
loop_
_entity_poly.entity_id
_entity_poly.type
_entity_poly.pdbx_seq_one_letter_code
_entity_poly.pdbx_strand_id
1 'polypeptide(L)'
;VNLTIILAVLSVGLWSGLLLSIIAPVTAFFFTGSPIMAAIPLMFPAVMAGNAVLAITVWYFQKKTSFKWRLPAGLIAGSILKAIFMGVVIVLIILPIFGDNIALKLPKPEALPVVLATAKVTFSITQLTTALIGSALAYVIWMPLKKYLKVEN
;
A
#
# COMPACT_ATOMS: atom_id res chain seq x y z
N VAL A 1 1.39 -6.82 -4.30
CA VAL A 1 2.03 -6.07 -3.19
C VAL A 1 1.22 -6.22 -1.90
N ASN A 2 -0.04 -5.73 -1.83
CA ASN A 2 -0.84 -5.75 -0.58
C ASN A 2 -0.99 -7.16 0.00
N LEU A 3 -1.38 -8.14 -0.83
CA LEU A 3 -1.48 -9.56 -0.47
C LEU A 3 -0.17 -10.07 0.15
N THR A 4 0.95 -9.80 -0.50
CA THR A 4 2.27 -10.30 -0.08
C THR A 4 2.70 -9.71 1.26
N ILE A 5 2.50 -8.39 1.45
CA ILE A 5 2.77 -7.71 2.72
C ILE A 5 1.95 -8.31 3.85
N ILE A 6 0.64 -8.51 3.63
CA ILE A 6 -0.26 -9.08 4.65
C ILE A 6 0.16 -10.50 5.02
N LEU A 7 0.40 -11.35 4.02
CA LEU A 7 0.84 -12.74 4.28
C LEU A 7 2.18 -12.79 5.01
N ALA A 8 3.13 -11.90 4.67
CA ALA A 8 4.41 -11.82 5.37
C ALA A 8 4.23 -11.40 6.84
N VAL A 9 3.36 -10.43 7.11
CA VAL A 9 3.02 -10.03 8.49
C VAL A 9 2.41 -11.18 9.27
N LEU A 10 1.48 -11.92 8.67
CA LEU A 10 0.75 -13.00 9.33
C LEU A 10 1.61 -14.25 9.56
N SER A 11 2.51 -14.58 8.62
CA SER A 11 3.32 -15.81 8.67
C SER A 11 4.65 -15.63 9.41
N VAL A 12 5.32 -14.51 9.23
CA VAL A 12 6.68 -14.26 9.77
C VAL A 12 6.66 -13.17 10.86
N GLY A 13 5.88 -12.11 10.65
CA GLY A 13 5.73 -11.02 11.62
C GLY A 13 5.92 -9.63 11.01
N LEU A 14 5.86 -8.61 11.89
CA LEU A 14 5.87 -7.21 11.48
C LEU A 14 7.08 -6.83 10.61
N TRP A 15 8.28 -7.25 11.00
CA TRP A 15 9.51 -6.86 10.31
C TRP A 15 9.55 -7.30 8.85
N SER A 16 9.05 -8.51 8.54
CA SER A 16 8.96 -8.98 7.15
C SER A 16 7.98 -8.16 6.32
N GLY A 17 6.84 -7.77 6.90
CA GLY A 17 5.90 -6.86 6.26
C GLY A 17 6.48 -5.47 6.01
N LEU A 18 7.24 -4.91 6.96
CA LEU A 18 7.91 -3.62 6.82
C LEU A 18 9.01 -3.67 5.75
N LEU A 19 9.81 -4.72 5.70
CA LEU A 19 10.82 -4.91 4.65
C LEU A 19 10.17 -4.94 3.25
N LEU A 20 9.08 -5.70 3.09
CA LEU A 20 8.33 -5.73 1.83
C LEU A 20 7.68 -4.38 1.51
N SER A 21 7.27 -3.62 2.52
CA SER A 21 6.74 -2.26 2.32
C SER A 21 7.76 -1.30 1.70
N ILE A 22 9.04 -1.51 2.00
CA ILE A 22 10.16 -0.72 1.44
C ILE A 22 10.55 -1.24 0.04
N ILE A 23 10.70 -2.54 -0.12
CA ILE A 23 11.20 -3.15 -1.36
C ILE A 23 10.15 -3.04 -2.49
N ALA A 24 8.87 -3.26 -2.20
CA ALA A 24 7.84 -3.37 -3.22
C ALA A 24 7.66 -2.10 -4.09
N PRO A 25 7.67 -0.85 -3.58
CA PRO A 25 7.57 0.33 -4.43
C PRO A 25 8.77 0.49 -5.36
N VAL A 26 9.98 0.12 -4.90
CA VAL A 26 11.20 0.19 -5.70
C VAL A 26 11.14 -0.82 -6.84
N THR A 27 10.82 -2.07 -6.55
CA THR A 27 10.66 -3.09 -7.59
C THR A 27 9.55 -2.75 -8.56
N ALA A 28 8.39 -2.25 -8.08
CA ALA A 28 7.30 -1.83 -8.94
C ALA A 28 7.73 -0.72 -9.91
N PHE A 29 8.53 0.24 -9.45
CA PHE A 29 9.07 1.30 -10.30
C PHE A 29 9.96 0.75 -11.41
N PHE A 30 10.86 -0.17 -11.12
CA PHE A 30 11.72 -0.79 -12.14
C PHE A 30 10.92 -1.54 -13.22
N PHE A 31 9.79 -2.15 -12.85
CA PHE A 31 8.94 -2.85 -13.82
C PHE A 31 8.00 -1.93 -14.60
N THR A 32 7.54 -0.84 -14.01
CA THR A 32 6.51 0.02 -14.62
C THR A 32 7.08 1.28 -15.28
N GLY A 33 8.28 1.71 -14.88
CA GLY A 33 8.88 2.96 -15.35
C GLY A 33 7.99 4.19 -15.07
N SER A 34 7.24 4.19 -13.96
CA SER A 34 6.26 5.23 -13.67
C SER A 34 6.83 6.65 -13.79
N PRO A 35 6.35 7.50 -14.72
CA PRO A 35 6.83 8.86 -14.88
C PRO A 35 6.58 9.72 -13.64
N ILE A 36 5.53 9.42 -12.88
CA ILE A 36 5.20 10.14 -11.63
C ILE A 36 6.27 9.88 -10.57
N MET A 37 6.67 8.61 -10.38
CA MET A 37 7.72 8.27 -9.41
C MET A 37 9.09 8.77 -9.86
N ALA A 38 9.37 8.79 -11.15
CA ALA A 38 10.60 9.34 -11.71
C ALA A 38 10.70 10.88 -11.56
N ALA A 39 9.55 11.57 -11.66
CA ALA A 39 9.49 13.03 -11.56
C ALA A 39 9.49 13.53 -10.10
N ILE A 40 8.94 12.74 -9.19
CA ILE A 40 8.76 13.10 -7.77
C ILE A 40 9.36 12.00 -6.90
N PRO A 41 10.67 12.05 -6.57
CA PRO A 41 11.34 11.03 -5.75
C PRO A 41 10.69 10.84 -4.36
N LEU A 42 10.02 11.87 -3.83
CA LEU A 42 9.29 11.83 -2.56
C LEU A 42 8.11 10.84 -2.59
N MET A 43 7.66 10.40 -3.77
CA MET A 43 6.64 9.37 -3.93
C MET A 43 7.10 8.01 -3.38
N PHE A 44 8.40 7.67 -3.45
CA PHE A 44 8.90 6.39 -2.91
C PHE A 44 8.66 6.28 -1.41
N PRO A 45 9.20 7.18 -0.55
CA PRO A 45 8.95 7.08 0.88
C PRO A 45 7.47 7.23 1.25
N ALA A 46 6.67 7.99 0.49
CA ALA A 46 5.24 8.11 0.74
C ALA A 46 4.50 6.78 0.50
N VAL A 47 4.80 6.07 -0.59
CA VAL A 47 4.20 4.76 -0.89
C VAL A 47 4.71 3.69 0.08
N MET A 48 6.00 3.72 0.45
CA MET A 48 6.59 2.86 1.48
C MET A 48 5.86 3.03 2.82
N ALA A 49 5.66 4.27 3.25
CA ALA A 49 4.94 4.58 4.48
C ALA A 49 3.47 4.13 4.43
N GLY A 50 2.78 4.32 3.31
CA GLY A 50 1.42 3.81 3.12
C GLY A 50 1.32 2.28 3.23
N ASN A 51 2.31 1.56 2.67
CA ASN A 51 2.41 0.11 2.82
C ASN A 51 2.72 -0.30 4.26
N ALA A 52 3.59 0.45 4.95
CA ALA A 52 3.90 0.22 6.36
C ALA A 52 2.68 0.43 7.27
N VAL A 53 1.83 1.42 7.00
CA VAL A 53 0.55 1.62 7.70
C VAL A 53 -0.32 0.37 7.62
N LEU A 54 -0.45 -0.24 6.43
CA LEU A 54 -1.17 -1.51 6.27
C LEU A 54 -0.55 -2.62 7.13
N ALA A 55 0.77 -2.81 7.03
CA ALA A 55 1.49 -3.84 7.76
C ALA A 55 1.35 -3.70 9.28
N ILE A 56 1.55 -2.49 9.81
CA ILE A 56 1.44 -2.19 11.24
C ILE A 56 0.03 -2.41 11.75
N THR A 57 -0.99 -1.95 11.00
CA THR A 57 -2.40 -2.09 11.39
C THR A 57 -2.78 -3.57 11.46
N VAL A 58 -2.46 -4.36 10.45
CA VAL A 58 -2.75 -5.81 10.45
C VAL A 58 -2.05 -6.50 11.61
N TRP A 59 -0.77 -6.22 11.83
CA TRP A 59 -0.01 -6.77 12.95
C TRP A 59 -0.62 -6.39 14.31
N TYR A 60 -0.98 -5.11 14.49
CA TYR A 60 -1.57 -4.61 15.73
C TYR A 60 -2.86 -5.36 16.08
N PHE A 61 -3.78 -5.49 15.13
CA PHE A 61 -5.01 -6.24 15.35
C PHE A 61 -4.75 -7.71 15.68
N GLN A 62 -3.74 -8.33 15.06
CA GLN A 62 -3.41 -9.73 15.32
C GLN A 62 -2.76 -9.97 16.70
N LYS A 63 -1.90 -9.07 17.14
CA LYS A 63 -1.09 -9.29 18.36
C LYS A 63 -1.60 -8.56 19.59
N LYS A 64 -2.33 -7.47 19.43
CA LYS A 64 -2.75 -6.60 20.54
C LYS A 64 -4.25 -6.64 20.84
N THR A 65 -5.05 -7.29 20.00
CA THR A 65 -6.48 -7.44 20.21
C THR A 65 -6.87 -8.91 20.37
N SER A 66 -7.91 -9.19 21.16
CA SER A 66 -8.32 -10.56 21.51
C SER A 66 -9.72 -10.94 21.06
N PHE A 67 -10.41 -10.08 20.30
CA PHE A 67 -11.75 -10.39 19.84
C PHE A 67 -11.78 -11.30 18.60
N LYS A 68 -12.90 -12.05 18.43
CA LYS A 68 -13.06 -13.10 17.40
C LYS A 68 -12.80 -12.63 15.96
N TRP A 69 -13.16 -11.36 15.65
CA TRP A 69 -13.07 -10.79 14.29
C TRP A 69 -11.80 -9.94 14.08
N ARG A 70 -10.78 -10.09 14.92
CA ARG A 70 -9.55 -9.29 14.86
C ARG A 70 -8.87 -9.30 13.49
N LEU A 71 -8.82 -10.45 12.79
CA LEU A 71 -8.19 -10.53 11.47
C LEU A 71 -8.97 -9.75 10.40
N PRO A 72 -10.26 -10.04 10.12
CA PRO A 72 -11.00 -9.24 9.14
C PRO A 72 -11.07 -7.75 9.51
N ALA A 73 -11.21 -7.42 10.79
CA ALA A 73 -11.19 -6.03 11.23
C ALA A 73 -9.85 -5.34 10.94
N GLY A 74 -8.73 -6.01 11.23
CA GLY A 74 -7.39 -5.49 10.93
C GLY A 74 -7.11 -5.32 9.44
N LEU A 75 -7.61 -6.25 8.61
CA LEU A 75 -7.49 -6.18 7.16
C LEU A 75 -8.27 -5.00 6.57
N ILE A 76 -9.52 -4.81 7.01
CA ILE A 76 -10.36 -3.70 6.56
C ILE A 76 -9.80 -2.37 7.08
N ALA A 77 -9.49 -2.27 8.37
CA ALA A 77 -8.93 -1.06 8.96
C ALA A 77 -7.59 -0.69 8.32
N GLY A 78 -6.70 -1.65 8.10
CA GLY A 78 -5.42 -1.44 7.44
C GLY A 78 -5.56 -0.93 6.01
N SER A 79 -6.53 -1.47 5.24
CA SER A 79 -6.81 -1.03 3.87
C SER A 79 -7.32 0.41 3.84
N ILE A 80 -8.24 0.77 4.75
CA ILE A 80 -8.80 2.12 4.86
C ILE A 80 -7.73 3.11 5.31
N LEU A 81 -6.98 2.80 6.38
CA LEU A 81 -5.94 3.69 6.90
C LEU A 81 -4.82 3.92 5.88
N LYS A 82 -4.41 2.88 5.14
CA LYS A 82 -3.46 3.03 4.03
C LYS A 82 -4.01 4.00 2.97
N ALA A 83 -5.25 3.82 2.54
CA ALA A 83 -5.85 4.67 1.50
C ALA A 83 -5.99 6.13 1.96
N ILE A 84 -6.41 6.35 3.20
CA ILE A 84 -6.48 7.69 3.81
C ILE A 84 -5.08 8.31 3.86
N PHE A 85 -4.08 7.59 4.38
CA PHE A 85 -2.71 8.07 4.46
C PHE A 85 -2.18 8.47 3.08
N MET A 86 -2.33 7.61 2.07
CA MET A 86 -1.85 7.90 0.72
C MET A 86 -2.65 9.04 0.06
N GLY A 87 -3.96 9.10 0.27
CA GLY A 87 -4.80 10.20 -0.20
C GLY A 87 -4.36 11.55 0.39
N VAL A 88 -4.13 11.60 1.70
CA VAL A 88 -3.68 12.83 2.37
C VAL A 88 -2.26 13.20 1.94
N VAL A 89 -1.30 12.29 2.08
CA VAL A 89 0.12 12.61 1.85
C VAL A 89 0.41 12.84 0.37
N ILE A 90 -0.08 11.96 -0.50
CA ILE A 90 0.25 12.05 -1.93
C ILE A 90 -0.68 13.03 -2.64
N VAL A 91 -2.01 12.87 -2.50
CA VAL A 91 -2.97 13.62 -3.31
C VAL A 91 -3.15 15.06 -2.81
N LEU A 92 -3.15 15.28 -1.48
CA LEU A 92 -3.38 16.61 -0.93
C LEU A 92 -2.09 17.39 -0.63
N ILE A 93 -0.93 16.73 -0.50
CA ILE A 93 0.32 17.42 -0.17
C ILE A 93 1.32 17.31 -1.33
N ILE A 94 1.75 16.11 -1.72
CA ILE A 94 2.85 15.93 -2.68
C ILE A 94 2.45 16.41 -4.08
N LEU A 95 1.31 15.97 -4.61
CA LEU A 95 0.90 16.34 -5.97
C LEU A 95 0.64 17.84 -6.16
N PRO A 96 0.02 18.58 -5.23
CA PRO A 96 -0.12 20.03 -5.39
C PRO A 96 1.21 20.80 -5.38
N ILE A 97 2.21 20.29 -4.63
CA ILE A 97 3.51 20.99 -4.50
C ILE A 97 4.46 20.64 -5.66
N PHE A 98 4.49 19.37 -6.06
CA PHE A 98 5.50 18.85 -7.00
C PHE A 98 4.91 18.35 -8.32
N GLY A 99 3.59 18.46 -8.53
CA GLY A 99 2.92 17.90 -9.69
C GLY A 99 3.44 18.42 -11.02
N ASP A 100 3.82 19.69 -11.08
CA ASP A 100 4.35 20.32 -12.30
C ASP A 100 5.68 19.70 -12.77
N ASN A 101 6.45 19.09 -11.85
CA ASN A 101 7.67 18.38 -12.21
C ASN A 101 7.42 17.17 -13.10
N ILE A 102 6.20 16.64 -13.10
CA ILE A 102 5.80 15.52 -13.95
C ILE A 102 5.86 15.93 -15.43
N ALA A 103 5.53 17.17 -15.77
CA ALA A 103 5.60 17.68 -17.13
C ALA A 103 6.97 17.48 -17.77
N LEU A 104 8.04 17.60 -16.98
CA LEU A 104 9.43 17.43 -17.42
C LEU A 104 9.80 16.00 -17.81
N LYS A 105 8.98 15.02 -17.39
CA LYS A 105 9.18 13.59 -17.65
C LYS A 105 8.13 13.02 -18.64
N LEU A 106 7.19 13.84 -19.09
CA LEU A 106 6.18 13.41 -20.06
C LEU A 106 6.68 13.61 -21.49
N PRO A 107 6.42 12.65 -22.39
CA PRO A 107 6.66 12.82 -23.82
C PRO A 107 5.86 13.99 -24.43
N LYS A 108 4.69 14.29 -23.84
CA LYS A 108 3.79 15.40 -24.23
C LYS A 108 3.39 16.14 -22.95
N PRO A 109 3.95 17.34 -22.70
CA PRO A 109 3.61 18.15 -21.53
C PRO A 109 2.12 18.49 -21.39
N GLU A 110 1.40 18.58 -22.51
CA GLU A 110 -0.05 18.85 -22.55
C GLU A 110 -0.88 17.74 -21.86
N ALA A 111 -0.33 16.54 -21.69
CA ALA A 111 -0.98 15.45 -20.99
C ALA A 111 -0.97 15.61 -19.45
N LEU A 112 -0.26 16.61 -18.90
CA LEU A 112 -0.11 16.81 -17.46
C LEU A 112 -1.44 16.82 -16.69
N PRO A 113 -2.51 17.53 -17.11
CA PRO A 113 -3.77 17.52 -16.38
C PRO A 113 -4.40 16.13 -16.26
N VAL A 114 -4.32 15.32 -17.33
CA VAL A 114 -4.83 13.95 -17.35
C VAL A 114 -4.01 13.04 -16.45
N VAL A 115 -2.68 13.17 -16.47
CA VAL A 115 -1.78 12.39 -15.62
C VAL A 115 -1.99 12.73 -14.15
N LEU A 116 -2.17 14.00 -13.80
CA LEU A 116 -2.48 14.42 -12.42
C LEU A 116 -3.84 13.90 -11.95
N ALA A 117 -4.87 13.97 -12.79
CA ALA A 117 -6.18 13.42 -12.47
C ALA A 117 -6.10 11.90 -12.23
N THR A 118 -5.41 11.18 -13.11
CA THR A 118 -5.16 9.74 -12.98
C THR A 118 -4.38 9.42 -11.70
N ALA A 119 -3.35 10.20 -11.39
CA ALA A 119 -2.56 10.04 -10.18
C ALA A 119 -3.42 10.20 -8.92
N LYS A 120 -4.31 11.21 -8.87
CA LYS A 120 -5.22 11.40 -7.73
C LYS A 120 -6.12 10.19 -7.51
N VAL A 121 -6.69 9.62 -8.57
CA VAL A 121 -7.52 8.40 -8.49
C VAL A 121 -6.66 7.20 -8.07
N THR A 122 -5.48 7.05 -8.66
CA THR A 122 -4.57 5.93 -8.39
C THR A 122 -4.12 5.89 -6.93
N PHE A 123 -3.74 7.03 -6.35
CA PHE A 123 -3.25 7.10 -4.97
C PHE A 123 -4.34 7.30 -3.91
N SER A 124 -5.61 7.29 -4.29
CA SER A 124 -6.77 7.30 -3.39
C SER A 124 -7.64 6.06 -3.57
N ILE A 125 -8.58 6.13 -4.51
CA ILE A 125 -9.61 5.09 -4.72
C ILE A 125 -8.99 3.75 -5.12
N THR A 126 -8.03 3.76 -6.07
CA THR A 126 -7.39 2.52 -6.53
C THR A 126 -6.57 1.87 -5.42
N GLN A 127 -5.94 2.66 -4.54
CA GLN A 127 -5.24 2.11 -3.37
C GLN A 127 -6.19 1.43 -2.40
N LEU A 128 -7.36 2.01 -2.13
CA LEU A 128 -8.38 1.38 -1.29
C LEU A 128 -8.85 0.06 -1.91
N THR A 129 -9.26 0.09 -3.17
CA THR A 129 -9.79 -1.07 -3.88
C THR A 129 -8.77 -2.22 -3.93
N THR A 130 -7.53 -1.93 -4.32
CA THR A 130 -6.47 -2.95 -4.42
C THR A 130 -6.02 -3.46 -3.05
N ALA A 131 -6.07 -2.62 -2.01
CA ALA A 131 -5.79 -3.05 -0.64
C ALA A 131 -6.89 -3.97 -0.11
N LEU A 132 -8.17 -3.67 -0.35
CA LEU A 132 -9.30 -4.53 0.03
C LEU A 132 -9.29 -5.86 -0.72
N ILE A 133 -9.03 -5.86 -2.03
CA ILE A 133 -8.89 -7.10 -2.81
C ILE A 133 -7.71 -7.93 -2.27
N GLY A 134 -6.55 -7.31 -2.06
CA GLY A 134 -5.39 -7.97 -1.48
C GLY A 134 -5.66 -8.54 -0.08
N SER A 135 -6.44 -7.83 0.73
CA SER A 135 -6.87 -8.25 2.06
C SER A 135 -7.83 -9.44 2.01
N ALA A 136 -8.80 -9.43 1.09
CA ALA A 136 -9.72 -10.55 0.90
C ALA A 136 -8.97 -11.82 0.45
N LEU A 137 -8.07 -11.70 -0.52
CA LEU A 137 -7.22 -12.80 -0.97
C LEU A 137 -6.31 -13.31 0.16
N ALA A 138 -5.71 -12.39 0.93
CA ALA A 138 -4.88 -12.77 2.07
C ALA A 138 -5.69 -13.54 3.12
N TYR A 139 -6.92 -13.13 3.40
CA TYR A 139 -7.80 -13.83 4.32
C TYR A 139 -8.09 -15.26 3.86
N VAL A 140 -8.48 -15.42 2.58
CA VAL A 140 -8.79 -16.74 2.00
C VAL A 140 -7.57 -17.67 2.02
N ILE A 141 -6.38 -17.16 1.67
CA ILE A 141 -5.15 -17.95 1.67
C ILE A 141 -4.68 -18.25 3.09
N TRP A 142 -4.78 -17.28 4.00
CA TRP A 142 -4.32 -17.44 5.38
C TRP A 142 -5.10 -18.48 6.17
N MET A 143 -6.41 -18.60 5.95
CA MET A 143 -7.25 -19.52 6.72
C MET A 143 -6.80 -21.00 6.65
N PRO A 144 -6.50 -21.58 5.47
CA PRO A 144 -5.88 -22.92 5.42
C PRO A 144 -4.40 -22.89 5.83
N LEU A 145 -3.63 -21.86 5.42
CA LEU A 145 -2.18 -21.81 5.62
C LEU A 145 -1.77 -21.86 7.09
N LYS A 146 -2.49 -21.16 7.98
CA LYS A 146 -2.20 -21.15 9.41
C LYS A 146 -2.26 -22.53 10.07
N LYS A 147 -3.07 -23.45 9.52
CA LYS A 147 -3.17 -24.83 10.03
C LYS A 147 -1.89 -25.61 9.75
N TYR A 148 -1.27 -25.39 8.58
CA TYR A 148 -0.02 -26.04 8.19
C TYR A 148 1.19 -25.45 8.92
N LEU A 149 1.20 -24.13 9.12
CA LEU A 149 2.32 -23.43 9.77
C LEU A 149 2.33 -23.59 11.29
N LYS A 150 1.30 -24.23 11.91
CA LYS A 150 1.14 -24.34 13.37
C LYS A 150 1.30 -22.99 14.10
N VAL A 151 0.89 -21.91 13.46
CA VAL A 151 0.95 -20.57 14.07
C VAL A 151 -0.15 -20.50 15.13
N GLU A 152 0.27 -20.62 16.39
CA GLU A 152 -0.60 -20.40 17.55
C GLU A 152 -1.00 -18.93 17.62
N ASN A 153 -2.28 -18.69 17.87
CA ASN A 153 -2.84 -17.34 18.00
C ASN A 153 -2.64 -16.79 19.40
#